data_cc741c98b087b842bbd3d06828f0958d
#
_entry.id   cc741c98b087b842bbd3d06828f0958d
#
_cell.length_a   1.000
_cell.length_b   1.000
_cell.length_c   1.000
_cell.angle_alpha   90.00
_cell.angle_beta   90.00
_cell.angle_gamma   90.00
#
_symmetry.space_group_name_H-M   'P 1'
#
loop_
_entity.id
_entity.type
_entity.pdbx_description
1 polymer ?
#
loop_
_entity_poly.entity_id
_entity_poly.type
_entity_poly.pdbx_seq_one_letter_code
_entity_poly.pdbx_strand_id
1 'polypeptide(L)'
;AGRRMGRHLGWALPSRRSPRFGGRCPVMTILAVAAGFAADLAFGDPRWLPHPVVAMGRAITWAEGRLRGAFPQTSAGTRAAGLVLAVALPLTCGLLTWGILHVCGMVHSGLRFVAEAWASYQILAACELRRQSLAVARAFSKGGLVAAREAVGLIVGRDTSVLDEQGVARAAVETLAENASDGVIAPLFYLMIGGAPLGMAYKAVNTLDSMVGYKNERYIDFGCASARLDDAV
;
A
#
# COMPACT_ATOMS: atom_id res chain seq x y z
N ALA A 1 61.85 46.73 33.26
CA ALA A 1 61.64 45.31 33.46
C ALA A 1 60.17 45.05 33.73
N GLY A 2 59.40 44.52 32.80
CA GLY A 2 58.03 44.23 32.99
C GLY A 2 57.48 43.38 31.82
N ARG A 3 57.65 42.09 31.93
CA ARG A 3 57.09 41.10 30.96
C ARG A 3 55.60 41.02 31.16
N ARG A 4 54.84 41.38 30.16
CA ARG A 4 53.40 41.02 30.07
C ARG A 4 53.25 39.68 29.37
N MET A 5 52.77 38.72 30.13
CA MET A 5 52.48 37.36 29.73
C MET A 5 51.05 37.33 29.14
N GLY A 6 50.93 37.35 27.77
CA GLY A 6 49.68 37.19 27.07
C GLY A 6 49.25 35.74 27.06
N ARG A 7 48.20 35.39 27.83
CA ARG A 7 47.53 34.08 27.76
C ARG A 7 46.50 34.15 26.61
N HIS A 8 46.81 33.51 25.49
CA HIS A 8 45.81 33.19 24.49
C HIS A 8 44.95 32.04 25.01
N LEU A 9 43.75 32.36 25.52
CA LEU A 9 42.68 31.38 25.71
C LEU A 9 42.12 31.02 24.32
N GLY A 10 42.62 29.88 23.77
CA GLY A 10 42.01 29.26 22.62
C GLY A 10 40.66 28.64 23.00
N TRP A 11 39.57 29.28 22.65
CA TRP A 11 38.24 28.67 22.71
C TRP A 11 38.11 27.70 21.53
N ALA A 12 38.50 26.43 21.74
CA ALA A 12 38.11 25.37 20.82
C ALA A 12 36.61 25.10 20.98
N LEU A 13 35.83 25.57 20.06
CA LEU A 13 34.44 25.17 19.94
C LEU A 13 34.38 23.65 19.81
N PRO A 14 33.59 22.93 20.64
CA PRO A 14 33.42 21.50 20.45
C PRO A 14 32.79 21.27 19.08
N SER A 15 33.45 20.50 18.25
CA SER A 15 32.89 20.05 16.98
C SER A 15 31.56 19.37 17.26
N ARG A 16 30.48 19.95 16.81
CA ARG A 16 29.16 19.32 16.82
C ARG A 16 29.24 18.05 15.94
N ARG A 17 29.66 16.95 16.56
CA ARG A 17 29.35 15.64 16.00
C ARG A 17 27.83 15.52 16.11
N SER A 18 27.13 15.77 15.02
CA SER A 18 25.72 15.39 14.91
C SER A 18 25.61 13.90 15.27
N PRO A 19 24.72 13.51 16.17
CA PRO A 19 24.50 12.10 16.46
C PRO A 19 24.11 11.43 15.14
N ARG A 20 24.95 10.52 14.66
CA ARG A 20 24.62 9.59 13.57
C ARG A 20 23.63 8.55 14.13
N PHE A 21 22.48 9.02 14.57
CA PHE A 21 21.31 8.18 14.56
C PHE A 21 20.99 7.94 13.08
N GLY A 22 20.79 6.69 12.70
CA GLY A 22 20.38 6.26 11.35
C GLY A 22 19.02 6.83 10.98
N GLY A 23 18.85 8.15 11.11
CA GLY A 23 17.65 8.91 10.85
C GLY A 23 17.37 8.89 9.36
N ARG A 24 16.17 8.48 9.00
CA ARG A 24 15.61 8.67 7.67
C ARG A 24 15.82 10.13 7.29
N CYS A 25 16.54 10.39 6.20
CA CYS A 25 16.51 11.74 5.63
C CYS A 25 15.15 11.88 4.94
N PRO A 26 14.21 12.69 5.45
CA PRO A 26 12.86 12.78 4.89
C PRO A 26 12.88 13.16 3.42
N VAL A 27 13.83 13.97 3.00
CA VAL A 27 14.01 14.36 1.60
C VAL A 27 14.32 13.14 0.71
N MET A 28 15.17 12.22 1.16
CA MET A 28 15.51 11.01 0.39
C MET A 28 14.30 10.08 0.25
N THR A 29 13.49 9.95 1.30
CA THR A 29 12.23 9.18 1.23
C THR A 29 11.25 9.81 0.25
N ILE A 30 11.04 11.12 0.31
CA ILE A 30 10.15 11.83 -0.63
C ILE A 30 10.63 11.64 -2.08
N LEU A 31 11.93 11.77 -2.34
CA LEU A 31 12.49 11.55 -3.68
C LEU A 31 12.33 10.10 -4.14
N ALA A 32 12.51 9.13 -3.24
CA ALA A 32 12.30 7.71 -3.58
C ALA A 32 10.83 7.41 -3.90
N VAL A 33 9.89 7.96 -3.13
CA VAL A 33 8.44 7.84 -3.39
C VAL A 33 8.10 8.48 -4.73
N ALA A 34 8.61 9.69 -5.02
CA ALA A 34 8.40 10.36 -6.30
C ALA A 34 8.97 9.56 -7.48
N ALA A 35 10.15 8.96 -7.32
CA ALA A 35 10.74 8.09 -8.33
C ALA A 35 9.91 6.82 -8.55
N GLY A 36 9.39 6.20 -7.46
CA GLY A 36 8.48 5.04 -7.53
C GLY A 36 7.17 5.38 -8.23
N PHE A 37 6.57 6.54 -7.92
CA PHE A 37 5.36 7.03 -8.59
C PHE A 37 5.58 7.28 -10.10
N ALA A 38 6.69 7.91 -10.45
CA ALA A 38 7.05 8.13 -11.85
C ALA A 38 7.27 6.78 -12.58
N ALA A 39 7.87 5.80 -11.92
CA ALA A 39 8.04 4.45 -12.47
C ALA A 39 6.69 3.74 -12.69
N ASP A 40 5.73 3.84 -11.74
CA ASP A 40 4.38 3.30 -11.90
C ASP A 40 3.68 3.93 -13.11
N LEU A 41 3.71 5.26 -13.25
CA LEU A 41 3.11 5.94 -14.41
C LEU A 41 3.75 5.53 -15.75
N ALA A 42 5.05 5.24 -15.75
CA ALA A 42 5.80 4.91 -16.97
C ALA A 42 5.65 3.44 -17.39
N PHE A 43 5.74 2.51 -16.43
CA PHE A 43 5.82 1.07 -16.70
C PHE A 43 4.52 0.32 -16.35
N GLY A 44 3.73 0.83 -15.38
CA GLY A 44 2.57 0.12 -14.83
C GLY A 44 2.98 -1.21 -14.18
N ASP A 45 2.03 -2.16 -14.12
CA ASP A 45 2.25 -3.49 -13.53
C ASP A 45 2.40 -4.57 -14.62
N PRO A 46 3.63 -4.87 -15.07
CA PRO A 46 3.86 -5.93 -16.03
C PRO A 46 3.54 -7.29 -15.41
N ARG A 47 2.75 -8.13 -16.09
CA ARG A 47 2.28 -9.44 -15.59
C ARG A 47 3.39 -10.44 -15.24
N TRP A 48 4.59 -10.26 -15.80
CA TRP A 48 5.76 -11.12 -15.52
C TRP A 48 6.48 -10.75 -14.21
N LEU A 49 6.18 -9.57 -13.65
CA LEU A 49 6.82 -9.09 -12.43
C LEU A 49 6.14 -9.67 -11.20
N PRO A 50 6.89 -10.31 -10.28
CA PRO A 50 6.31 -10.73 -9.00
C PRO A 50 5.77 -9.53 -8.23
N HIS A 51 4.46 -9.53 -7.95
CA HIS A 51 3.82 -8.42 -7.25
C HIS A 51 3.56 -8.78 -5.78
N PRO A 52 3.86 -7.89 -4.81
CA PRO A 52 3.65 -8.14 -3.37
C PRO A 52 2.22 -8.54 -3.02
N VAL A 53 1.22 -7.94 -3.69
CA VAL A 53 -0.20 -8.26 -3.49
C VAL A 53 -0.51 -9.74 -3.75
N VAL A 54 0.14 -10.36 -4.73
CA VAL A 54 -0.03 -11.81 -5.00
C VAL A 54 0.53 -12.63 -3.84
N ALA A 55 1.68 -12.23 -3.30
CA ALA A 55 2.26 -12.89 -2.13
C ALA A 55 1.39 -12.70 -0.89
N MET A 56 0.85 -11.49 -0.67
CA MET A 56 -0.12 -11.20 0.39
C MET A 56 -1.37 -12.07 0.24
N GLY A 57 -1.95 -12.17 -0.96
CA GLY A 57 -3.12 -13.00 -1.23
C GLY A 57 -2.89 -14.46 -0.89
N ARG A 58 -1.73 -15.02 -1.27
CA ARG A 58 -1.35 -16.40 -0.88
C ARG A 58 -1.19 -16.55 0.63
N ALA A 59 -0.58 -15.58 1.28
CA ALA A 59 -0.41 -15.57 2.73
C ALA A 59 -1.77 -15.49 3.45
N ILE A 60 -2.71 -14.68 2.97
CA ILE A 60 -4.08 -14.57 3.49
C ILE A 60 -4.79 -15.92 3.39
N THR A 61 -4.79 -16.54 2.21
CA THR A 61 -5.45 -17.83 1.98
C THR A 61 -4.86 -18.93 2.87
N TRP A 62 -3.53 -18.97 2.98
CA TRP A 62 -2.84 -19.93 3.85
C TRP A 62 -3.17 -19.69 5.34
N ALA A 63 -3.11 -18.43 5.78
CA ALA A 63 -3.37 -18.05 7.17
C ALA A 63 -4.84 -18.26 7.54
N GLU A 64 -5.80 -17.96 6.65
CA GLU A 64 -7.22 -18.24 6.85
C GLU A 64 -7.44 -19.71 7.17
N GLY A 65 -6.87 -20.64 6.35
CA GLY A 65 -7.01 -22.06 6.57
C GLY A 65 -6.45 -22.52 7.92
N ARG A 66 -5.28 -21.97 8.32
CA ARG A 66 -4.65 -22.31 9.61
C ARG A 66 -5.40 -21.74 10.80
N LEU A 67 -5.81 -20.49 10.73
CA LEU A 67 -6.51 -19.82 11.83
C LEU A 67 -7.91 -20.38 12.04
N ARG A 68 -8.66 -20.69 10.99
CA ARG A 68 -9.96 -21.35 11.11
C ARG A 68 -9.86 -22.73 11.75
N GLY A 69 -8.75 -23.46 11.55
CA GLY A 69 -8.51 -24.75 12.22
C GLY A 69 -8.02 -24.61 13.66
N ALA A 70 -7.38 -23.51 14.02
CA ALA A 70 -6.82 -23.29 15.36
C ALA A 70 -7.81 -22.68 16.36
N PHE A 71 -8.81 -21.95 15.88
CA PHE A 71 -9.80 -21.28 16.72
C PHE A 71 -11.14 -22.04 16.77
N PRO A 72 -11.92 -21.94 17.88
CA PRO A 72 -13.24 -22.53 17.96
C PRO A 72 -14.16 -22.08 16.81
N GLN A 73 -14.97 -23.01 16.29
CA GLN A 73 -15.93 -22.76 15.19
C GLN A 73 -17.21 -22.08 15.73
N THR A 74 -17.03 -21.05 16.54
CA THR A 74 -18.07 -20.15 17.03
C THR A 74 -17.91 -18.78 16.42
N SER A 75 -18.96 -17.95 16.40
CA SER A 75 -18.87 -16.58 15.90
C SER A 75 -17.73 -15.78 16.59
N ALA A 76 -17.60 -15.91 17.90
CA ALA A 76 -16.55 -15.26 18.69
C ALA A 76 -15.14 -15.77 18.31
N GLY A 77 -14.97 -17.11 18.18
CA GLY A 77 -13.70 -17.71 17.80
C GLY A 77 -13.30 -17.32 16.38
N THR A 78 -14.24 -17.31 15.44
CA THR A 78 -14.01 -16.90 14.05
C THR A 78 -13.63 -15.41 13.96
N ARG A 79 -14.25 -14.53 14.76
CA ARG A 79 -13.87 -13.11 14.86
C ARG A 79 -12.48 -12.93 15.44
N ALA A 80 -12.12 -13.71 16.47
CA ALA A 80 -10.77 -13.66 17.05
C ALA A 80 -9.71 -14.10 16.02
N ALA A 81 -9.97 -15.16 15.25
CA ALA A 81 -9.10 -15.61 14.17
C ALA A 81 -8.90 -14.53 13.11
N GLY A 82 -9.99 -13.87 12.68
CA GLY A 82 -9.94 -12.74 11.74
C GLY A 82 -9.19 -11.54 12.29
N LEU A 83 -9.36 -11.20 13.56
CA LEU A 83 -8.62 -10.12 14.22
C LEU A 83 -7.11 -10.39 14.24
N VAL A 84 -6.70 -11.63 14.55
CA VAL A 84 -5.28 -12.02 14.52
C VAL A 84 -4.72 -11.79 13.12
N LEU A 85 -5.43 -12.21 12.07
CA LEU A 85 -4.99 -11.99 10.68
C LEU A 85 -4.95 -10.51 10.33
N ALA A 86 -5.97 -9.73 10.68
CA ALA A 86 -6.08 -8.32 10.40
C ALA A 86 -4.94 -7.49 11.03
N VAL A 87 -4.39 -7.93 12.15
CA VAL A 87 -3.26 -7.28 12.82
C VAL A 87 -1.92 -7.86 12.32
N ALA A 88 -1.81 -9.18 12.24
CA ALA A 88 -0.54 -9.85 11.96
C ALA A 88 -0.02 -9.56 10.54
N LEU A 89 -0.89 -9.55 9.52
CA LEU A 89 -0.44 -9.39 8.14
C LEU A 89 0.11 -7.99 7.87
N PRO A 90 -0.58 -6.87 8.19
CA PRO A 90 -0.04 -5.54 7.98
C PRO A 90 1.24 -5.28 8.76
N LEU A 91 1.31 -5.72 10.03
CA LEU A 91 2.52 -5.61 10.83
C LEU A 91 3.69 -6.39 10.20
N THR A 92 3.45 -7.62 9.76
CA THR A 92 4.49 -8.44 9.12
C THR A 92 4.98 -7.78 7.83
N CYS A 93 4.07 -7.31 6.97
CA CYS A 93 4.43 -6.64 5.72
C CYS A 93 5.23 -5.35 5.97
N GLY A 94 4.80 -4.54 6.93
CA GLY A 94 5.50 -3.32 7.31
C GLY A 94 6.89 -3.58 7.90
N LEU A 95 6.99 -4.53 8.83
CA LEU A 95 8.26 -4.90 9.47
C LEU A 95 9.24 -5.56 8.51
N LEU A 96 8.78 -6.42 7.61
CA LEU A 96 9.63 -7.01 6.56
C LEU A 96 10.18 -5.94 5.64
N THR A 97 9.33 -5.03 5.18
CA THR A 97 9.76 -3.90 4.34
C THR A 97 10.75 -3.01 5.07
N TRP A 98 10.49 -2.68 6.34
CA TRP A 98 11.42 -1.92 7.17
C TRP A 98 12.75 -2.64 7.32
N GLY A 99 12.75 -3.96 7.59
CA GLY A 99 13.94 -4.78 7.73
C GLY A 99 14.78 -4.80 6.44
N ILE A 100 14.15 -4.99 5.28
CA ILE A 100 14.81 -4.95 3.98
C ILE A 100 15.48 -3.58 3.76
N LEU A 101 14.75 -2.49 3.97
CA LEU A 101 15.29 -1.14 3.81
C LEU A 101 16.41 -0.83 4.81
N HIS A 102 16.33 -1.39 6.03
CA HIS A 102 17.38 -1.23 7.03
C HIS A 102 18.66 -1.94 6.58
N VAL A 103 18.57 -3.19 6.16
CA VAL A 103 19.72 -3.96 5.64
C VAL A 103 20.31 -3.29 4.41
N CYS A 104 19.50 -2.86 3.44
CA CYS A 104 19.97 -2.10 2.28
C CYS A 104 20.73 -0.84 2.71
N GLY A 105 20.21 -0.12 3.71
CA GLY A 105 20.83 1.09 4.24
C GLY A 105 22.15 0.86 4.98
N MET A 106 22.33 -0.32 5.58
CA MET A 106 23.60 -0.72 6.19
C MET A 106 24.71 -0.95 5.14
N VAL A 107 24.30 -1.46 3.97
CA VAL A 107 25.24 -1.71 2.85
C VAL A 107 25.59 -0.39 2.15
N HIS A 108 24.57 0.35 1.68
CA HIS A 108 24.77 1.62 0.99
C HIS A 108 23.47 2.45 0.94
N SER A 109 23.59 3.77 1.14
CA SER A 109 22.43 4.68 1.11
C SER A 109 21.69 4.69 -0.24
N GLY A 110 22.42 4.56 -1.35
CA GLY A 110 21.85 4.44 -2.69
C GLY A 110 21.04 3.16 -2.88
N LEU A 111 21.48 2.03 -2.29
CA LEU A 111 20.72 0.77 -2.33
C LEU A 111 19.40 0.89 -1.58
N ARG A 112 19.42 1.55 -0.41
CA ARG A 112 18.20 1.87 0.32
C ARG A 112 17.24 2.72 -0.50
N PHE A 113 17.74 3.77 -1.17
CA PHE A 113 16.93 4.63 -2.03
C PHE A 113 16.26 3.83 -3.15
N VAL A 114 17.01 2.98 -3.85
CA VAL A 114 16.48 2.13 -4.92
C VAL A 114 15.44 1.15 -4.39
N ALA A 115 15.70 0.52 -3.24
CA ALA A 115 14.75 -0.41 -2.62
C ALA A 115 13.45 0.29 -2.16
N GLU A 116 13.56 1.54 -1.65
CA GLU A 116 12.39 2.33 -1.23
C GLU A 116 11.59 2.81 -2.45
N ALA A 117 12.24 3.26 -3.52
CA ALA A 117 11.60 3.61 -4.78
C ALA A 117 10.90 2.40 -5.43
N TRP A 118 11.55 1.25 -5.42
CA TRP A 118 10.98 0.00 -5.92
C TRP A 118 9.75 -0.43 -5.12
N ALA A 119 9.83 -0.40 -3.78
CA ALA A 119 8.68 -0.73 -2.94
C ALA A 119 7.52 0.26 -3.15
N SER A 120 7.83 1.56 -3.29
CA SER A 120 6.82 2.57 -3.59
C SER A 120 6.13 2.35 -4.94
N TYR A 121 6.89 1.97 -5.97
CA TYR A 121 6.37 1.57 -7.27
C TYR A 121 5.39 0.40 -7.17
N GLN A 122 5.71 -0.63 -6.38
CA GLN A 122 4.88 -1.82 -6.20
C GLN A 122 3.62 -1.58 -5.33
N ILE A 123 3.57 -0.48 -4.59
CA ILE A 123 2.43 -0.12 -3.74
C ILE A 123 1.38 0.67 -4.55
N LEU A 124 1.83 1.50 -5.48
CA LEU A 124 1.00 2.42 -6.25
C LEU A 124 0.38 1.71 -7.47
N ALA A 125 -0.77 2.17 -7.90
CA ALA A 125 -1.53 1.61 -9.02
C ALA A 125 -2.11 2.70 -9.95
N ALA A 126 -1.42 3.85 -10.10
CA ALA A 126 -1.93 4.97 -10.88
C ALA A 126 -2.00 4.66 -12.38
N CYS A 127 -1.03 3.90 -12.92
CA CYS A 127 -1.04 3.46 -14.31
C CYS A 127 -2.23 2.52 -14.59
N GLU A 128 -2.51 1.56 -13.69
CA GLU A 128 -3.62 0.64 -13.84
C GLU A 128 -4.98 1.36 -13.73
N LEU A 129 -5.11 2.29 -12.78
CA LEU A 129 -6.30 3.15 -12.68
C LEU A 129 -6.54 3.92 -13.98
N ARG A 130 -5.49 4.55 -14.54
CA ARG A 130 -5.58 5.25 -15.83
C ARG A 130 -6.00 4.30 -16.95
N ARG A 131 -5.46 3.09 -17.00
CA ARG A 131 -5.80 2.09 -18.02
C ARG A 131 -7.26 1.68 -17.93
N GLN A 132 -7.77 1.39 -16.73
CA GLN A 132 -9.17 1.04 -16.47
C GLN A 132 -10.11 2.20 -16.85
N SER A 133 -9.81 3.42 -16.42
CA SER A 133 -10.59 4.62 -16.75
C SER A 133 -10.72 4.81 -18.27
N LEU A 134 -9.58 4.69 -18.98
CA LEU A 134 -9.59 4.82 -20.44
C LEU A 134 -10.32 3.67 -21.14
N ALA A 135 -10.27 2.45 -20.61
CA ALA A 135 -11.00 1.31 -21.15
C ALA A 135 -12.52 1.53 -21.07
N VAL A 136 -13.02 1.96 -19.93
CA VAL A 136 -14.43 2.29 -19.72
C VAL A 136 -14.86 3.45 -20.63
N ALA A 137 -14.10 4.54 -20.67
CA ALA A 137 -14.42 5.70 -21.52
C ALA A 137 -14.48 5.34 -23.02
N ARG A 138 -13.56 4.48 -23.49
CA ARG A 138 -13.57 3.98 -24.87
C ARG A 138 -14.77 3.07 -25.16
N ALA A 139 -15.15 2.23 -24.21
CA ALA A 139 -16.30 1.36 -24.35
C ALA A 139 -17.60 2.18 -24.50
N PHE A 140 -17.78 3.23 -23.69
CA PHE A 140 -18.91 4.15 -23.85
C PHE A 140 -18.91 4.85 -25.21
N SER A 141 -17.78 5.37 -25.66
CA SER A 141 -17.70 6.21 -26.88
C SER A 141 -17.78 5.41 -28.18
N LYS A 142 -17.34 4.16 -28.20
CA LYS A 142 -17.21 3.36 -29.43
C LYS A 142 -18.12 2.15 -29.52
N GLY A 143 -18.52 1.57 -28.39
CA GLY A 143 -19.22 0.29 -28.31
C GLY A 143 -20.65 0.38 -27.77
N GLY A 144 -21.12 1.56 -27.37
CA GLY A 144 -22.44 1.75 -26.81
C GLY A 144 -22.65 1.04 -25.47
N LEU A 145 -23.91 0.89 -25.05
CA LEU A 145 -24.27 0.40 -23.72
C LEU A 145 -23.79 -1.03 -23.43
N VAL A 146 -23.82 -1.92 -24.43
CA VAL A 146 -23.40 -3.33 -24.25
C VAL A 146 -21.90 -3.40 -23.89
N ALA A 147 -21.06 -2.76 -24.70
CA ALA A 147 -19.61 -2.74 -24.45
C ALA A 147 -19.26 -2.00 -23.15
N ALA A 148 -20.04 -0.96 -22.79
CA ALA A 148 -19.85 -0.25 -21.53
C ALA A 148 -20.19 -1.14 -20.32
N ARG A 149 -21.28 -1.92 -20.37
CA ARG A 149 -21.62 -2.92 -19.33
C ARG A 149 -20.52 -3.95 -19.14
N GLU A 150 -19.99 -4.50 -20.22
CA GLU A 150 -18.88 -5.45 -20.18
C GLU A 150 -17.62 -4.84 -19.55
N ALA A 151 -17.22 -3.63 -20.01
CA ALA A 151 -16.04 -2.96 -19.51
C ALA A 151 -16.14 -2.62 -18.00
N VAL A 152 -17.31 -2.14 -17.57
CA VAL A 152 -17.56 -1.84 -16.14
C VAL A 152 -17.67 -3.12 -15.32
N GLY A 153 -18.28 -4.20 -15.87
CA GLY A 153 -18.36 -5.51 -15.21
C GLY A 153 -17.00 -6.11 -14.86
N LEU A 154 -15.93 -5.73 -15.56
CA LEU A 154 -14.56 -6.19 -15.23
C LEU A 154 -13.95 -5.51 -14.00
N ILE A 155 -14.51 -4.36 -13.57
CA ILE A 155 -13.96 -3.56 -12.47
C ILE A 155 -14.90 -3.42 -11.28
N VAL A 156 -16.19 -3.81 -11.42
CA VAL A 156 -17.16 -3.79 -10.31
C VAL A 156 -17.50 -5.22 -9.87
N GLY A 157 -17.75 -5.39 -8.58
CA GLY A 157 -18.13 -6.69 -7.99
C GLY A 157 -19.61 -7.04 -8.09
N ARG A 158 -20.39 -6.36 -8.97
CA ARG A 158 -21.85 -6.57 -9.12
C ARG A 158 -22.23 -6.86 -10.57
N ASP A 159 -23.42 -7.42 -10.77
CA ASP A 159 -23.97 -7.64 -12.10
C ASP A 159 -24.29 -6.30 -12.78
N THR A 160 -23.69 -6.07 -13.93
CA THR A 160 -23.87 -4.87 -14.76
C THR A 160 -24.83 -5.08 -15.92
N SER A 161 -25.30 -6.31 -16.19
CA SER A 161 -26.10 -6.67 -17.36
C SER A 161 -27.45 -5.97 -17.41
N VAL A 162 -28.02 -5.66 -16.25
CA VAL A 162 -29.33 -5.02 -16.09
C VAL A 162 -29.29 -3.49 -15.95
N LEU A 163 -28.08 -2.91 -15.86
CA LEU A 163 -27.94 -1.46 -15.66
C LEU A 163 -28.23 -0.70 -16.97
N ASP A 164 -28.96 0.39 -16.86
CA ASP A 164 -29.11 1.37 -17.93
C ASP A 164 -27.82 2.21 -18.10
N GLU A 165 -27.79 3.12 -19.05
CA GLU A 165 -26.60 3.94 -19.35
C GLU A 165 -26.17 4.78 -18.13
N GLN A 166 -27.13 5.34 -17.39
CA GLN A 166 -26.85 6.12 -16.19
C GLN A 166 -26.31 5.23 -15.05
N GLY A 167 -26.89 4.04 -14.89
CA GLY A 167 -26.45 3.05 -13.91
C GLY A 167 -25.02 2.57 -14.16
N VAL A 168 -24.67 2.32 -15.44
CA VAL A 168 -23.31 1.93 -15.85
C VAL A 168 -22.33 3.09 -15.61
N ALA A 169 -22.70 4.32 -15.99
CA ALA A 169 -21.86 5.49 -15.78
C ALA A 169 -21.62 5.74 -14.28
N ARG A 170 -22.67 5.64 -13.45
CA ARG A 170 -22.56 5.77 -11.99
C ARG A 170 -21.63 4.70 -11.41
N ALA A 171 -21.85 3.43 -11.76
CA ALA A 171 -21.01 2.33 -11.30
C ALA A 171 -19.53 2.51 -11.68
N ALA A 172 -19.27 2.98 -12.90
CA ALA A 172 -17.91 3.29 -13.35
C ALA A 172 -17.26 4.39 -12.49
N VAL A 173 -17.97 5.51 -12.28
CA VAL A 173 -17.43 6.64 -11.50
C VAL A 173 -17.19 6.24 -10.04
N GLU A 174 -18.14 5.54 -9.41
CA GLU A 174 -18.02 5.05 -8.04
C GLU A 174 -16.76 4.17 -7.89
N THR A 175 -16.62 3.15 -8.72
CA THR A 175 -15.48 2.20 -8.64
C THR A 175 -14.14 2.86 -9.00
N LEU A 176 -14.12 3.77 -9.97
CA LEU A 176 -12.88 4.49 -10.30
C LEU A 176 -12.48 5.47 -9.19
N ALA A 177 -13.44 6.09 -8.50
CA ALA A 177 -13.18 6.94 -7.35
C ALA A 177 -12.64 6.14 -6.16
N GLU A 178 -13.24 4.98 -5.86
CA GLU A 178 -12.77 4.03 -4.86
C GLU A 178 -11.34 3.54 -5.18
N ASN A 179 -11.10 3.06 -6.39
CA ASN A 179 -9.77 2.62 -6.83
C ASN A 179 -8.74 3.77 -6.82
N ALA A 180 -9.15 5.01 -7.06
CA ALA A 180 -8.28 6.17 -6.95
C ALA A 180 -7.89 6.44 -5.49
N SER A 181 -8.85 6.33 -4.56
CA SER A 181 -8.57 6.39 -3.13
C SER A 181 -7.58 5.31 -2.71
N ASP A 182 -7.93 4.05 -2.95
CA ASP A 182 -7.25 2.88 -2.37
C ASP A 182 -5.97 2.48 -3.10
N GLY A 183 -5.89 2.79 -4.39
CA GLY A 183 -4.73 2.47 -5.23
C GLY A 183 -3.72 3.58 -5.38
N VAL A 184 -4.09 4.85 -5.08
CA VAL A 184 -3.22 6.00 -5.34
C VAL A 184 -3.14 6.94 -4.15
N ILE A 185 -4.28 7.52 -3.71
CA ILE A 185 -4.30 8.63 -2.74
C ILE A 185 -3.87 8.15 -1.35
N ALA A 186 -4.54 7.15 -0.81
CA ALA A 186 -4.21 6.60 0.50
C ALA A 186 -2.82 5.97 0.53
N PRO A 187 -2.40 5.13 -0.45
CA PRO A 187 -1.01 4.68 -0.52
C PRO A 187 0.02 5.82 -0.51
N LEU A 188 -0.18 6.88 -1.30
CA LEU A 188 0.72 8.04 -1.31
C LEU A 188 0.77 8.72 0.06
N PHE A 189 -0.37 8.89 0.73
CA PHE A 189 -0.44 9.47 2.07
C PHE A 189 0.42 8.67 3.07
N TYR A 190 0.27 7.34 3.09
CA TYR A 190 1.05 6.47 3.98
C TYR A 190 2.53 6.40 3.60
N LEU A 191 2.86 6.43 2.31
CA LEU A 191 4.23 6.54 1.81
C LEU A 191 4.90 7.85 2.26
N MET A 192 4.19 8.95 2.24
CA MET A 192 4.72 10.25 2.67
C MET A 192 4.94 10.32 4.19
N ILE A 193 4.10 9.69 5.01
CA ILE A 193 4.22 9.69 6.47
C ILE A 193 5.29 8.71 6.95
N GLY A 194 5.25 7.47 6.49
CA GLY A 194 6.06 6.38 7.03
C GLY A 194 6.98 5.69 6.02
N GLY A 195 7.05 6.20 4.78
CA GLY A 195 7.80 5.56 3.69
C GLY A 195 7.19 4.23 3.27
N ALA A 196 7.95 3.45 2.50
CA ALA A 196 7.48 2.17 2.00
C ALA A 196 7.02 1.16 3.09
N PRO A 197 7.56 1.11 4.31
CA PRO A 197 7.04 0.24 5.36
C PRO A 197 5.57 0.50 5.71
N LEU A 198 5.19 1.77 5.88
CA LEU A 198 3.81 2.11 6.21
C LEU A 198 2.89 1.97 4.99
N GLY A 199 3.36 2.33 3.81
CA GLY A 199 2.63 2.10 2.55
C GLY A 199 2.36 0.61 2.30
N MET A 200 3.31 -0.27 2.61
CA MET A 200 3.14 -1.72 2.45
C MET A 200 2.18 -2.30 3.51
N ALA A 201 2.20 -1.76 4.73
CA ALA A 201 1.23 -2.13 5.76
C ALA A 201 -0.19 -1.73 5.35
N TYR A 202 -0.39 -0.50 4.86
CA TYR A 202 -1.66 -0.06 4.29
C TYR A 202 -2.11 -0.98 3.12
N LYS A 203 -1.20 -1.29 2.18
CA LYS A 203 -1.53 -2.19 1.06
C LYS A 203 -1.97 -3.56 1.53
N ALA A 204 -1.41 -4.06 2.64
CA ALA A 204 -1.85 -5.32 3.24
C ALA A 204 -3.24 -5.23 3.86
N VAL A 205 -3.61 -4.10 4.49
CA VAL A 205 -4.97 -3.86 5.00
C VAL A 205 -5.97 -3.87 3.85
N ASN A 206 -5.74 -3.08 2.82
CA ASN A 206 -6.60 -2.99 1.65
C ASN A 206 -6.73 -4.34 0.90
N THR A 207 -5.63 -5.13 0.82
CA THR A 207 -5.67 -6.48 0.25
C THR A 207 -6.49 -7.44 1.11
N LEU A 208 -6.42 -7.31 2.43
CA LEU A 208 -7.24 -8.11 3.36
C LEU A 208 -8.73 -7.82 3.18
N ASP A 209 -9.12 -6.55 3.15
CA ASP A 209 -10.52 -6.18 2.93
C ASP A 209 -11.03 -6.73 1.59
N SER A 210 -10.27 -6.51 0.51
CA SER A 210 -10.60 -7.03 -0.82
C SER A 210 -10.73 -8.55 -0.90
N MET A 211 -10.11 -9.32 0.01
CA MET A 211 -10.16 -10.79 -0.02
C MET A 211 -11.13 -11.40 0.99
N VAL A 212 -11.27 -10.80 2.17
CA VAL A 212 -12.04 -11.39 3.28
C VAL A 212 -13.06 -10.43 3.90
N GLY A 213 -13.11 -9.15 3.49
CA GLY A 213 -14.04 -8.14 4.02
C GLY A 213 -15.50 -8.28 3.57
N TYR A 214 -15.82 -9.29 2.77
CA TYR A 214 -17.17 -9.49 2.22
C TYR A 214 -18.22 -9.81 3.29
N LYS A 215 -19.42 -9.23 3.16
CA LYS A 215 -20.59 -9.48 4.03
C LYS A 215 -21.39 -10.71 3.57
N ASN A 216 -20.72 -11.86 3.44
CA ASN A 216 -21.35 -13.15 3.16
C ASN A 216 -21.19 -14.10 4.36
N GLU A 217 -21.90 -15.24 4.35
CA GLU A 217 -21.89 -16.22 5.43
C GLU A 217 -20.49 -16.71 5.82
N ARG A 218 -19.56 -16.77 4.86
CA ARG A 218 -18.19 -17.23 5.09
C ARG A 218 -17.34 -16.19 5.84
N TYR A 219 -17.54 -14.90 5.55
CA TYR A 219 -16.65 -13.84 5.99
C TYR A 219 -17.25 -12.83 6.96
N ILE A 220 -18.57 -12.87 7.21
CA ILE A 220 -19.26 -11.91 8.07
C ILE A 220 -18.65 -11.81 9.49
N ASP A 221 -18.15 -12.90 10.04
CA ASP A 221 -17.43 -12.93 11.30
C ASP A 221 -15.93 -12.81 11.12
N PHE A 222 -15.34 -13.58 10.20
CA PHE A 222 -13.89 -13.63 9.98
C PHE A 222 -13.35 -12.31 9.41
N GLY A 223 -14.01 -11.73 8.43
CA GLY A 223 -13.60 -10.49 7.76
C GLY A 223 -13.96 -9.20 8.50
N CYS A 224 -14.76 -9.29 9.58
CA CYS A 224 -15.25 -8.11 10.30
C CYS A 224 -14.14 -7.16 10.78
N ALA A 225 -13.02 -7.71 11.26
CA ALA A 225 -11.89 -6.93 11.72
C ALA A 225 -11.13 -6.27 10.55
N SER A 226 -10.99 -6.98 9.43
CA SER A 226 -10.32 -6.47 8.22
C SER A 226 -11.11 -5.32 7.61
N ALA A 227 -12.43 -5.47 7.44
CA ALA A 227 -13.30 -4.42 6.90
C ALA A 227 -13.27 -3.17 7.79
N ARG A 228 -13.40 -3.32 9.11
CA ARG A 228 -13.31 -2.17 10.03
C ARG A 228 -11.95 -1.49 10.06
N LEU A 229 -10.89 -2.26 9.87
CA LEU A 229 -9.53 -1.70 9.82
C LEU A 229 -9.33 -0.90 8.54
N ASP A 230 -9.83 -1.39 7.41
CA ASP A 230 -9.79 -0.68 6.12
C ASP A 230 -10.61 0.62 6.18
N ASP A 231 -11.83 0.57 6.73
CA ASP A 231 -12.67 1.76 6.96
C ASP A 231 -11.99 2.83 7.86
N ALA A 232 -11.00 2.45 8.69
CA ALA A 232 -10.34 3.34 9.64
C ALA A 232 -9.03 3.95 9.11
N VAL A 233 -8.46 3.42 8.03
CA VAL A 233 -7.16 3.83 7.47
C VAL A 233 -7.30 4.37 6.06
#